data_7d1fc42c7a3a0df5ab946873f4227efd
#
_entry.id   7d1fc42c7a3a0df5ab946873f4227efd
#
_cell.length_a   1.000
_cell.length_b   1.000
_cell.length_c   1.000
_cell.angle_alpha   90.00
_cell.angle_beta   90.00
_cell.angle_gamma   90.00
#
_symmetry.space_group_name_H-M   'P 1'
#
loop_
_entity.id
_entity.type
_entity.pdbx_description
1 polymer ?
#
loop_
_entity_poly.entity_id
_entity_poly.type
_entity_poly.pdbx_seq_one_letter_code
_entity_poly.pdbx_strand_id
1 'polypeptide(L)'
;VYDVIITGGGPAGLAAGLYAARAGLKSVLLERGIFGGQIVNARLVENYPGFPEGISGPELGDFMRRQATKYGLETLTTEVTGVRAGNAYEVSTTESNFQTKSIIIAAGSEYRKLDVPGEERLSGRGVSYCATCDSFFFRDREV
;
A
#
# COMPACT_ATOMS: atom_id res chain seq x y z
N VAL A 1 20.94 9.25 7.21
CA VAL A 1 20.72 9.13 5.76
C VAL A 1 20.40 7.67 5.45
N TYR A 2 19.32 7.43 4.71
CA TYR A 2 18.93 6.12 4.19
C TYR A 2 19.58 5.87 2.82
N ASP A 3 19.74 4.62 2.44
CA ASP A 3 20.10 4.26 1.07
C ASP A 3 18.89 4.37 0.16
N VAL A 4 17.71 3.93 0.66
CA VAL A 4 16.44 4.06 -0.04
C VAL A 4 15.28 4.37 0.91
N ILE A 5 14.43 5.31 0.53
CA ILE A 5 13.11 5.54 1.14
C ILE A 5 12.05 5.06 0.17
N ILE A 6 11.09 4.30 0.69
CA ILE A 6 9.96 3.79 -0.07
C ILE A 6 8.70 4.49 0.42
N THR A 7 7.93 5.09 -0.47
CA THR A 7 6.69 5.79 -0.14
C THR A 7 5.49 4.95 -0.55
N GLY A 8 4.69 4.56 0.43
CA GLY A 8 3.51 3.72 0.28
C GLY A 8 3.73 2.26 0.70
N GLY A 9 2.91 1.81 1.63
CA GLY A 9 2.96 0.49 2.28
C GLY A 9 2.03 -0.56 1.67
N GLY A 10 1.61 -0.37 0.41
CA GLY A 10 0.91 -1.38 -0.35
C GLY A 10 1.81 -2.52 -0.84
N PRO A 11 1.29 -3.49 -1.61
CA PRO A 11 2.06 -4.64 -2.07
C PRO A 11 3.34 -4.26 -2.82
N ALA A 12 3.29 -3.23 -3.64
CA ALA A 12 4.46 -2.76 -4.40
C ALA A 12 5.56 -2.24 -3.48
N GLY A 13 5.20 -1.39 -2.49
CA GLY A 13 6.17 -0.86 -1.53
C GLY A 13 6.74 -1.93 -0.61
N LEU A 14 5.90 -2.83 -0.12
CA LEU A 14 6.34 -3.95 0.72
C LEU A 14 7.26 -4.91 -0.04
N ALA A 15 6.96 -5.20 -1.31
CA ALA A 15 7.86 -6.00 -2.16
C ALA A 15 9.19 -5.28 -2.39
N ALA A 16 9.17 -3.99 -2.73
CA ALA A 16 10.38 -3.20 -2.89
C ALA A 16 11.23 -3.17 -1.61
N GLY A 17 10.57 -2.97 -0.46
CA GLY A 17 11.22 -2.96 0.85
C GLY A 17 11.84 -4.29 1.23
N LEU A 18 11.16 -5.39 0.94
CA LEU A 18 11.69 -6.74 1.13
C LEU A 18 13.03 -6.92 0.39
N TYR A 19 13.07 -6.54 -0.88
CA TYR A 19 14.29 -6.71 -1.68
C TYR A 19 15.38 -5.72 -1.31
N ALA A 20 15.04 -4.47 -0.97
CA ALA A 20 15.99 -3.49 -0.47
C ALA A 20 16.67 -3.98 0.83
N ALA A 21 15.88 -4.46 1.78
CA ALA A 21 16.38 -5.01 3.04
C ALA A 21 17.24 -6.27 2.83
N ARG A 22 16.82 -7.18 1.94
CA ARG A 22 17.60 -8.38 1.60
C ARG A 22 18.93 -8.04 0.91
N ALA A 23 18.99 -6.93 0.18
CA ALA A 23 20.23 -6.42 -0.40
C ALA A 23 21.14 -5.72 0.62
N GLY A 24 20.76 -5.65 1.88
CA GLY A 24 21.52 -5.00 2.94
C GLY A 24 21.48 -3.47 2.89
N LEU A 25 20.52 -2.89 2.17
CA LEU A 25 20.38 -1.46 2.10
C LEU A 25 19.69 -0.94 3.38
N LYS A 26 20.19 0.17 3.93
CA LYS A 26 19.50 0.89 4.99
C LYS A 26 18.23 1.51 4.42
N SER A 27 17.10 0.86 4.64
CA SER A 27 15.84 1.19 3.99
C SER A 27 14.72 1.45 5.01
N VAL A 28 13.85 2.41 4.68
CA VAL A 28 12.63 2.69 5.42
C VAL A 28 11.45 2.81 4.45
N LEU A 29 10.31 2.30 4.88
CA LEU A 29 9.05 2.40 4.17
C LEU A 29 8.11 3.30 4.97
N LEU A 30 7.59 4.35 4.32
CA LEU A 30 6.69 5.32 4.90
C LEU A 30 5.26 5.07 4.38
N GLU A 31 4.31 4.86 5.30
CA GLU A 31 2.91 4.61 4.99
C GLU A 31 2.01 5.53 5.83
N ARG A 32 1.07 6.23 5.19
CA ARG A 32 0.17 7.16 5.89
C ARG A 32 -0.93 6.49 6.71
N GLY A 33 -1.28 5.25 6.35
CA GLY A 33 -2.42 4.54 6.94
C GLY A 33 -2.08 3.10 7.33
N ILE A 34 -2.77 2.16 6.72
CA ILE A 34 -2.65 0.73 7.03
C ILE A 34 -1.72 0.07 6.01
N PHE A 35 -0.75 -0.70 6.49
CA PHE A 35 0.12 -1.51 5.63
C PHE A 35 -0.69 -2.60 4.91
N GLY A 36 -0.43 -2.77 3.63
CA GLY A 36 -1.17 -3.60 2.70
C GLY A 36 -1.90 -2.79 1.62
N GLY A 37 -2.11 -1.48 1.82
CA GLY A 37 -2.74 -0.59 0.86
C GLY A 37 -4.17 -1.03 0.51
N GLN A 38 -4.57 -0.88 -0.76
CA GLN A 38 -5.93 -1.21 -1.22
C GLN A 38 -6.31 -2.68 -1.00
N ILE A 39 -5.34 -3.57 -0.92
CA ILE A 39 -5.59 -5.01 -0.77
C ILE A 39 -6.29 -5.35 0.55
N VAL A 40 -6.09 -4.54 1.61
CA VAL A 40 -6.71 -4.79 2.93
C VAL A 40 -8.24 -4.68 2.91
N ASN A 41 -8.79 -4.04 1.89
CA ASN A 41 -10.24 -3.93 1.71
C ASN A 41 -10.86 -5.18 1.04
N ALA A 42 -10.04 -6.06 0.49
CA ALA A 42 -10.51 -7.26 -0.19
C ALA A 42 -10.84 -8.37 0.83
N ARG A 43 -12.07 -8.87 0.79
CA ARG A 43 -12.48 -10.02 1.61
C ARG A 43 -11.71 -11.28 1.24
N LEU A 44 -11.48 -11.48 -0.05
CA LEU A 44 -10.76 -12.62 -0.61
C LEU A 44 -9.92 -12.16 -1.81
N VAL A 45 -8.67 -12.57 -1.84
CA VAL A 45 -7.71 -12.36 -2.93
C VAL A 45 -7.37 -13.74 -3.50
N GLU A 46 -7.83 -14.01 -4.73
CA GLU A 46 -7.67 -15.31 -5.38
C GLU A 46 -6.61 -15.28 -6.50
N ASN A 47 -6.11 -14.10 -6.83
CA ASN A 47 -5.19 -13.87 -7.95
C ASN A 47 -3.78 -13.49 -7.51
N TYR A 48 -3.43 -13.72 -6.25
CA TYR A 48 -2.05 -13.55 -5.76
C TYR A 48 -1.35 -14.91 -5.76
N PRO A 49 -0.25 -15.08 -6.52
CA PRO A 49 0.44 -16.36 -6.61
C PRO A 49 0.95 -16.85 -5.26
N GLY A 50 0.79 -18.15 -4.98
CA GLY A 50 1.18 -18.79 -3.74
C GLY A 50 0.03 -19.11 -2.78
N PHE A 51 -1.19 -18.65 -3.10
CA PHE A 51 -2.40 -18.91 -2.31
C PHE A 51 -3.50 -19.51 -3.21
N PRO A 52 -3.42 -20.81 -3.52
CA PRO A 52 -4.36 -21.44 -4.48
C PRO A 52 -5.82 -21.42 -4.01
N GLU A 53 -6.05 -21.40 -2.69
CA GLU A 53 -7.40 -21.30 -2.11
C GLU A 53 -7.80 -19.85 -1.79
N GLY A 54 -6.97 -18.89 -2.22
CA GLY A 54 -7.13 -17.49 -1.87
C GLY A 54 -6.66 -17.17 -0.45
N ILE A 55 -6.65 -15.89 -0.14
CA ILE A 55 -6.28 -15.35 1.18
C ILE A 55 -7.04 -14.06 1.41
N SER A 56 -7.38 -13.72 2.65
CA SER A 56 -7.96 -12.41 2.93
C SER A 56 -6.95 -11.28 2.68
N GLY A 57 -7.45 -10.14 2.22
CA GLY A 57 -6.58 -8.99 1.96
C GLY A 57 -5.79 -8.52 3.20
N PRO A 58 -6.42 -8.42 4.38
CA PRO A 58 -5.71 -8.09 5.62
C PRO A 58 -4.59 -9.08 5.97
N GLU A 59 -4.82 -10.38 5.84
CA GLU A 59 -3.80 -11.41 6.11
C GLU A 59 -2.65 -11.32 5.11
N LEU A 60 -2.95 -11.13 3.83
CA LEU A 60 -1.92 -10.98 2.81
C LEU A 60 -1.04 -9.75 3.09
N GLY A 61 -1.66 -8.61 3.43
CA GLY A 61 -0.93 -7.39 3.81
C GLY A 61 -0.02 -7.60 5.03
N ASP A 62 -0.52 -8.30 6.06
CA ASP A 62 0.27 -8.63 7.25
C ASP A 62 1.44 -9.57 6.91
N PHE A 63 1.21 -10.60 6.12
CA PHE A 63 2.26 -11.53 5.70
C PHE A 63 3.36 -10.82 4.91
N MET A 64 3.00 -9.95 3.98
CA MET A 64 3.97 -9.16 3.22
C MET A 64 4.79 -8.24 4.12
N ARG A 65 4.14 -7.54 5.06
CA ARG A 65 4.82 -6.67 6.02
C ARG A 65 5.78 -7.47 6.91
N ARG A 66 5.33 -8.56 7.50
CA ARG A 66 6.16 -9.44 8.34
C ARG A 66 7.34 -10.00 7.58
N GLN A 67 7.13 -10.39 6.32
CA GLN A 67 8.21 -10.89 5.48
C GLN A 67 9.27 -9.82 5.21
N ALA A 68 8.86 -8.60 4.90
CA ALA A 68 9.77 -7.48 4.63
C ALA A 68 10.55 -7.07 5.89
N THR A 69 9.86 -6.92 7.03
CA THR A 69 10.48 -6.51 8.30
C THR A 69 11.43 -7.58 8.88
N LYS A 70 11.21 -8.86 8.57
CA LYS A 70 12.11 -9.95 8.96
C LYS A 70 13.56 -9.72 8.49
N TYR A 71 13.75 -9.03 7.38
CA TYR A 71 15.07 -8.73 6.80
C TYR A 71 15.61 -7.35 7.17
N GLY A 72 14.94 -6.65 8.10
CA GLY A 72 15.41 -5.37 8.63
C GLY A 72 14.84 -4.13 7.94
N LEU A 73 13.77 -4.29 7.14
CA LEU A 73 13.05 -3.10 6.66
C LEU A 73 12.46 -2.34 7.85
N GLU A 74 12.83 -1.07 7.98
CA GLU A 74 12.17 -0.14 8.89
C GLU A 74 10.82 0.29 8.30
N THR A 75 9.77 0.34 9.12
CA THR A 75 8.45 0.80 8.68
C THR A 75 7.95 1.89 9.62
N LEU A 76 7.53 3.02 9.07
CA LEU A 76 6.97 4.14 9.83
C LEU A 76 5.58 4.48 9.29
N THR A 77 4.66 4.74 10.22
CA THR A 77 3.34 5.28 9.86
C THR A 77 3.43 6.80 9.90
N THR A 78 3.54 7.41 8.73
CA THR A 78 3.60 8.86 8.55
C THR A 78 3.23 9.22 7.11
N GLU A 79 2.66 10.39 6.90
CA GLU A 79 2.31 10.86 5.56
C GLU A 79 3.47 11.62 4.92
N VAL A 80 3.83 11.22 3.72
CA VAL A 80 4.80 11.96 2.90
C VAL A 80 4.11 13.16 2.27
N THR A 81 4.57 14.36 2.59
CA THR A 81 4.00 15.62 2.10
C THR A 81 4.78 16.24 0.96
N GLY A 82 6.02 15.81 0.75
CA GLY A 82 6.84 16.33 -0.33
C GLY A 82 8.16 15.59 -0.52
N VAL A 83 8.70 15.76 -1.72
CA VAL A 83 10.04 15.25 -2.08
C VAL A 83 10.79 16.38 -2.78
N ARG A 84 12.01 16.62 -2.33
CA ARG A 84 12.91 17.61 -2.94
C ARG A 84 14.20 16.92 -3.38
N ALA A 85 14.59 17.15 -4.64
CA ALA A 85 15.86 16.69 -5.17
C ALA A 85 16.98 17.69 -4.84
N GLY A 86 18.16 17.18 -4.54
CA GLY A 86 19.38 17.93 -4.25
C GLY A 86 20.59 17.01 -4.40
N ASN A 87 21.64 17.26 -3.64
CA ASN A 87 22.80 16.32 -3.54
C ASN A 87 22.38 14.96 -2.95
N ALA A 88 21.33 14.97 -2.13
CA ALA A 88 20.54 13.83 -1.70
C ALA A 88 19.08 14.21 -1.84
N TYR A 89 18.17 13.23 -1.84
CA TYR A 89 16.74 13.51 -1.76
C TYR A 89 16.36 13.82 -0.32
N GLU A 90 15.52 14.83 -0.15
CA GLU A 90 14.84 15.12 1.10
C GLU A 90 13.36 14.73 0.97
N VAL A 91 12.91 13.88 1.86
CA VAL A 91 11.51 13.44 1.96
C VAL A 91 10.91 14.09 3.19
N SER A 92 9.94 14.96 2.98
CA SER A 92 9.19 15.63 4.04
C SER A 92 7.96 14.80 4.41
N THR A 93 7.71 14.70 5.72
CA THR A 93 6.51 14.05 6.24
C THR A 93 5.77 15.01 7.18
N THR A 94 4.60 14.59 7.65
CA THR A 94 3.85 15.34 8.66
C THR A 94 4.57 15.49 9.99
N GLU A 95 5.57 14.65 10.28
CA GLU A 95 6.26 14.61 11.57
C GLU A 95 7.72 15.06 11.48
N SER A 96 8.41 14.76 10.40
CA SER A 96 9.85 15.01 10.26
C SER A 96 10.32 14.97 8.81
N ASN A 97 11.59 15.32 8.58
CA ASN A 97 12.24 15.21 7.27
C ASN A 97 13.30 14.11 7.31
N PHE A 98 13.39 13.37 6.22
CA PHE A 98 14.35 12.30 6.03
C PHE A 98 15.25 12.58 4.83
N GLN A 99 16.50 12.14 4.90
CA GLN A 99 17.43 12.20 3.76
C GLN A 99 17.74 10.79 3.24
N THR A 100 17.81 10.67 1.92
CA THR A 100 18.08 9.41 1.25
C THR A 100 18.84 9.59 -0.06
N LYS A 101 19.56 8.55 -0.47
CA LYS A 101 20.26 8.49 -1.77
C LYS A 101 19.29 8.21 -2.91
N SER A 102 18.20 7.46 -2.66
CA SER A 102 17.22 7.08 -3.67
C SER A 102 15.81 6.96 -3.07
N ILE A 103 14.80 7.09 -3.93
CA ILE A 103 13.39 6.98 -3.54
C ILE A 103 12.69 6.00 -4.48
N ILE A 104 11.84 5.15 -3.89
CA ILE A 104 10.89 4.33 -4.64
C ILE A 104 9.49 4.85 -4.33
N ILE A 105 8.79 5.35 -5.35
CA ILE A 105 7.41 5.83 -5.22
C ILE A 105 6.47 4.66 -5.50
N ALA A 106 5.77 4.20 -4.46
CA ALA A 106 4.79 3.13 -4.50
C ALA A 106 3.46 3.58 -3.87
N ALA A 107 3.10 4.83 -4.11
CA ALA A 107 1.98 5.53 -3.45
C ALA A 107 0.59 4.97 -3.82
N GLY A 108 0.51 4.07 -4.79
CA GLY A 108 -0.75 3.45 -5.22
C GLY A 108 -1.67 4.41 -5.94
N SER A 109 -2.96 4.16 -5.83
CA SER A 109 -4.01 4.97 -6.42
C SER A 109 -5.22 5.04 -5.51
N GLU A 110 -6.04 6.06 -5.70
CA GLU A 110 -7.35 6.18 -5.07
C GLU A 110 -8.43 6.21 -6.15
N TYR A 111 -9.59 5.62 -5.83
CA TYR A 111 -10.74 5.69 -6.73
C TYR A 111 -11.27 7.12 -6.77
N ARG A 112 -11.63 7.57 -7.97
CA ARG A 112 -12.32 8.84 -8.13
C ARG A 112 -13.75 8.69 -7.62
N LYS A 113 -14.12 9.51 -6.65
CA LYS A 113 -15.49 9.57 -6.13
C LYS A 113 -16.38 10.37 -7.08
N LEU A 114 -17.68 10.07 -7.04
CA LEU A 114 -18.72 10.82 -7.74
C LEU A 114 -19.17 12.05 -6.97
N ASP A 115 -18.92 12.05 -5.64
CA ASP A 115 -19.32 13.10 -4.70
C ASP A 115 -20.85 13.34 -4.66
N VAL A 116 -21.62 12.25 -4.79
CA VAL A 116 -23.08 12.28 -4.72
C VAL A 116 -23.61 11.85 -3.35
N PRO A 117 -24.78 12.34 -2.92
CA PRO A 117 -25.38 11.94 -1.66
C PRO A 117 -25.57 10.42 -1.58
N GLY A 118 -25.11 9.83 -0.48
CA GLY A 118 -25.25 8.39 -0.23
C GLY A 118 -24.07 7.53 -0.69
N GLU A 119 -23.17 8.04 -1.52
CA GLU A 119 -22.02 7.30 -2.03
C GLU A 119 -21.18 6.69 -0.89
N GLU A 120 -20.79 7.52 0.06
CA GLU A 120 -19.96 7.06 1.18
C GLU A 120 -20.70 6.08 2.10
N ARG A 121 -21.96 6.35 2.39
CA ARG A 121 -22.81 5.47 3.24
C ARG A 121 -23.06 4.10 2.60
N LEU A 122 -23.13 4.04 1.26
CA LEU A 122 -23.41 2.82 0.50
C LEU A 122 -22.15 2.15 -0.04
N SER A 123 -20.96 2.70 0.20
CA SER A 123 -19.69 2.08 -0.19
C SER A 123 -19.55 0.69 0.44
N GLY A 124 -19.31 -0.33 -0.40
CA GLY A 124 -19.32 -1.73 0.01
C GLY A 124 -20.71 -2.32 0.36
N ARG A 125 -21.78 -1.54 0.17
CA ARG A 125 -23.18 -1.96 0.46
C ARG A 125 -24.15 -1.66 -0.70
N GLY A 126 -23.62 -1.46 -1.91
CA GLY A 126 -24.39 -1.11 -3.09
C GLY A 126 -23.63 -0.17 -4.02
N VAL A 127 -22.66 0.59 -3.51
CA VAL A 127 -21.71 1.34 -4.33
C VAL A 127 -20.39 0.60 -4.34
N SER A 128 -19.92 0.24 -5.53
CA SER A 128 -18.61 -0.39 -5.77
C SER A 128 -17.78 0.50 -6.69
N TYR A 129 -16.48 0.54 -6.41
CA TYR A 129 -15.49 1.22 -7.26
C TYR A 129 -14.70 0.24 -8.14
N CYS A 130 -14.92 -1.05 -7.98
CA CYS A 130 -14.22 -2.09 -8.73
C CYS A 130 -15.20 -3.16 -9.22
N ALA A 131 -15.74 -2.98 -10.42
CA ALA A 131 -16.68 -3.94 -10.99
C ALA A 131 -16.09 -5.36 -11.05
N THR A 132 -14.82 -5.49 -11.44
CA THR A 132 -14.15 -6.79 -11.52
C THR A 132 -13.99 -7.46 -10.16
N CYS A 133 -13.78 -6.67 -9.10
CA CYS A 133 -13.60 -7.20 -7.74
C CYS A 133 -14.92 -7.62 -7.11
N ASP A 134 -15.98 -6.86 -7.36
CA ASP A 134 -17.23 -6.93 -6.61
C ASP A 134 -18.39 -7.55 -7.41
N SER A 135 -18.24 -7.75 -8.74
CA SER A 135 -19.30 -8.26 -9.60
C SER A 135 -19.90 -9.61 -9.14
N PHE A 136 -19.09 -10.42 -8.48
CA PHE A 136 -19.53 -11.71 -7.93
C PHE A 136 -20.64 -11.56 -6.89
N PHE A 137 -20.63 -10.48 -6.08
CA PHE A 137 -21.64 -10.20 -5.06
C PHE A 137 -22.97 -9.73 -5.65
N PHE A 138 -22.98 -9.32 -6.91
CA PHE A 138 -24.16 -8.80 -7.60
C PHE A 138 -24.64 -9.72 -8.73
N ARG A 139 -24.17 -11.00 -8.73
CA ARG A 139 -24.62 -12.00 -9.71
C ARG A 139 -26.14 -12.14 -9.62
N ASP A 140 -26.81 -12.16 -10.79
CA ASP A 140 -28.26 -12.28 -10.96
C ASP A 140 -29.06 -11.11 -10.33
N ARG A 141 -28.44 -9.93 -10.19
CA ARG A 141 -29.09 -8.68 -9.78
C ARG A 141 -28.98 -7.62 -10.87
N GLU A 142 -30.02 -6.78 -10.94
CA GLU A 142 -29.93 -5.50 -11.68
C GLU A 142 -29.02 -4.52 -10.91
N VAL A 143 -28.06 -3.92 -11.60
CA VAL A 143 -27.10 -2.96 -11.09
C VAL A 143 -27.00 -1.74 -12.02
#